data_cf39c317417982e13643cda1c1536410
#
_entry.id   cf39c317417982e13643cda1c1536410
#
_cell.length_a   1.000
_cell.length_b   1.000
_cell.length_c   1.000
_cell.angle_alpha   90.00
_cell.angle_beta   90.00
_cell.angle_gamma   90.00
#
_symmetry.space_group_name_H-M   'P 1'
#
loop_
_entity.id
_entity.type
_entity.pdbx_description
1 polymer ?
#
loop_
_entity_poly.entity_id
_entity_poly.type
_entity_poly.pdbx_seq_one_letter_code
_entity_poly.pdbx_strand_id
1 'polypeptide(L)'
;PTDGYGDGPLLREVMKIEKPDAILHYTDPRFWIWLYKMEAEIRRDIPIFYYNIWDDLPDPQYNELYYRSSDLLMAISKQTYGINNRILHDYEDWQTTYVPHGISSRRYKKVEDNETDMLAFNDKFGFADKKFRVLYSNRNIRRKMPGDVVLAYKYFVDGLPEEERDDCVLIFHCQPSDPNGTDLPRVCRHLMPDYNVAFTYTINDNQPFDDKLMNLLFNSADVYVNMASNEGFGLGSAEALTVGTPIIVNMTGGLQDQCGIRDDEGNLLTPEDYIELGSNHR
;
A
#
# COMPACT_ATOMS: atom_id res chain seq x y z
N PRO A 1 13.55 10.23 25.72
CA PRO A 1 12.87 10.17 24.44
C PRO A 1 12.82 8.71 24.07
N THR A 2 11.63 8.24 24.06
CA THR A 2 11.30 6.97 23.51
C THR A 2 11.67 7.01 22.02
N ASP A 3 11.99 5.90 21.45
CA ASP A 3 12.40 5.67 20.06
C ASP A 3 11.33 6.03 19.01
N GLY A 4 10.46 7.01 19.29
CA GLY A 4 9.39 7.52 18.44
C GLY A 4 8.02 6.86 18.64
N TYR A 5 7.92 5.81 19.45
CA TYR A 5 6.66 5.09 19.69
C TYR A 5 5.95 5.46 21.00
N GLY A 6 6.42 6.46 21.74
CA GLY A 6 5.85 6.88 23.01
C GLY A 6 6.11 5.90 24.16
N ASP A 7 5.48 6.16 25.32
CA ASP A 7 5.51 5.32 26.52
C ASP A 7 4.29 5.56 27.41
N GLY A 8 4.12 4.70 28.43
CA GLY A 8 2.98 4.79 29.34
C GLY A 8 2.89 6.09 30.14
N PRO A 9 3.98 6.64 30.71
CA PRO A 9 3.98 7.95 31.36
C PRO A 9 3.49 9.08 30.45
N LEU A 10 3.99 9.15 29.21
CA LEU A 10 3.55 10.14 28.23
C LEU A 10 2.06 10.01 27.92
N LEU A 11 1.58 8.78 27.70
CA LEU A 11 0.15 8.55 27.43
C LEU A 11 -0.73 9.03 28.60
N ARG A 12 -0.35 8.75 29.85
CA ARG A 12 -1.11 9.23 31.02
C ARG A 12 -1.21 10.76 31.08
N GLU A 13 -0.13 11.45 30.75
CA GLU A 13 -0.15 12.92 30.67
C GLU A 13 -1.07 13.42 29.55
N VAL A 14 -0.99 12.80 28.36
CA VAL A 14 -1.89 13.12 27.24
C VAL A 14 -3.36 12.89 27.63
N MET A 15 -3.68 11.73 28.21
CA MET A 15 -5.05 11.41 28.64
C MET A 15 -5.56 12.41 29.69
N LYS A 16 -4.70 12.86 30.62
CA LYS A 16 -5.06 13.84 31.64
C LYS A 16 -5.36 15.24 31.05
N ILE A 17 -4.59 15.65 30.03
CA ILE A 17 -4.70 16.97 29.40
C ILE A 17 -5.86 16.97 28.41
N GLU A 18 -5.87 16.03 27.47
CA GLU A 18 -6.79 16.00 26.31
C GLU A 18 -8.14 15.35 26.65
N LYS A 19 -8.19 14.50 27.70
CA LYS A 19 -9.40 13.76 28.13
C LYS A 19 -10.13 13.11 26.94
N PRO A 20 -9.47 12.24 26.17
CA PRO A 20 -10.06 11.61 25.00
C PRO A 20 -11.20 10.67 25.40
N ASP A 21 -12.16 10.48 24.50
CA ASP A 21 -13.26 9.51 24.67
C ASP A 21 -12.87 8.10 24.21
N ALA A 22 -11.79 7.95 23.44
CA ALA A 22 -11.26 6.67 22.98
C ALA A 22 -9.77 6.80 22.61
N ILE A 23 -9.06 5.68 22.55
CA ILE A 23 -7.75 5.58 21.94
C ILE A 23 -7.90 4.81 20.62
N LEU A 24 -7.43 5.40 19.52
CA LEU A 24 -7.30 4.71 18.24
C LEU A 24 -5.83 4.37 18.01
N HIS A 25 -5.49 3.08 18.16
CA HIS A 25 -4.19 2.57 17.79
C HIS A 25 -4.15 2.25 16.29
N TYR A 26 -3.16 2.78 15.59
CA TYR A 26 -2.91 2.55 14.17
C TYR A 26 -1.44 2.25 13.97
N THR A 27 -1.07 1.04 13.63
CA THR A 27 0.22 0.54 13.15
C THR A 27 0.47 -0.90 13.64
N ASP A 28 1.69 -1.42 13.49
CA ASP A 28 2.10 -2.74 13.97
C ASP A 28 2.13 -2.78 15.51
N PRO A 29 1.37 -3.68 16.16
CA PRO A 29 1.23 -3.70 17.61
C PRO A 29 2.53 -4.06 18.35
N ARG A 30 3.50 -4.68 17.68
CA ARG A 30 4.79 -5.08 18.28
C ARG A 30 5.59 -3.89 18.81
N PHE A 31 5.41 -2.72 18.23
CA PHE A 31 6.07 -1.49 18.71
C PHE A 31 5.31 -0.82 19.84
N TRP A 32 4.11 -1.30 20.19
CA TRP A 32 3.19 -0.72 21.15
C TRP A 32 2.86 -1.66 22.33
N ILE A 33 3.73 -2.63 22.61
CA ILE A 33 3.55 -3.59 23.73
C ILE A 33 3.27 -2.87 25.04
N TRP A 34 3.87 -1.73 25.30
CA TRP A 34 3.64 -0.92 26.49
C TRP A 34 2.19 -0.43 26.58
N LEU A 35 1.53 -0.08 25.49
CA LEU A 35 0.11 0.30 25.46
C LEU A 35 -0.77 -0.86 25.90
N TYR A 36 -0.55 -2.03 25.30
CA TYR A 36 -1.34 -3.22 25.59
C TYR A 36 -1.11 -3.78 26.99
N LYS A 37 0.06 -3.54 27.60
CA LYS A 37 0.30 -3.82 29.01
C LYS A 37 -0.48 -2.90 29.96
N MET A 38 -0.97 -1.77 29.46
CA MET A 38 -1.79 -0.83 30.24
C MET A 38 -3.29 -0.99 29.93
N GLU A 39 -3.69 -1.94 29.10
CA GLU A 39 -5.08 -2.06 28.65
C GLU A 39 -6.08 -2.13 29.81
N ALA A 40 -5.78 -2.91 30.87
CA ALA A 40 -6.66 -3.03 32.03
C ALA A 40 -6.80 -1.72 32.84
N GLU A 41 -5.81 -0.82 32.79
CA GLU A 41 -5.90 0.53 33.36
C GLU A 41 -6.77 1.42 32.47
N ILE A 42 -6.51 1.44 31.17
CA ILE A 42 -7.13 2.34 30.21
C ILE A 42 -8.62 2.01 29.99
N ARG A 43 -8.94 0.75 29.75
CA ARG A 43 -10.29 0.26 29.40
C ARG A 43 -11.31 0.36 30.53
N ARG A 44 -10.90 0.72 31.74
CA ARG A 44 -11.84 1.10 32.80
C ARG A 44 -12.56 2.41 32.52
N ASP A 45 -11.89 3.33 31.80
CA ASP A 45 -12.34 4.69 31.63
C ASP A 45 -12.71 4.98 30.16
N ILE A 46 -11.91 4.49 29.20
CA ILE A 46 -12.12 4.72 27.76
C ILE A 46 -11.76 3.46 26.94
N PRO A 47 -12.43 3.21 25.80
CA PRO A 47 -12.13 2.08 24.94
C PRO A 47 -10.83 2.25 24.15
N ILE A 48 -10.24 1.10 23.78
CA ILE A 48 -9.13 1.02 22.82
C ILE A 48 -9.67 0.44 21.51
N PHE A 49 -9.54 1.20 20.44
CA PHE A 49 -9.81 0.77 19.08
C PHE A 49 -8.49 0.47 18.36
N TYR A 50 -8.42 -0.66 17.67
CA TYR A 50 -7.23 -1.00 16.90
C TYR A 50 -7.58 -1.05 15.41
N TYR A 51 -6.98 -0.15 14.64
CA TYR A 51 -7.01 -0.17 13.20
C TYR A 51 -5.94 -1.14 12.71
N ASN A 52 -6.35 -2.38 12.44
CA ASN A 52 -5.46 -3.48 12.10
C ASN A 52 -5.05 -3.42 10.63
N ILE A 53 -3.74 -3.31 10.41
CA ILE A 53 -3.12 -3.19 9.08
C ILE A 53 -2.40 -4.47 8.65
N TRP A 54 -2.69 -5.61 9.28
CA TRP A 54 -2.01 -6.86 8.98
C TRP A 54 -2.22 -7.27 7.52
N ASP A 55 -1.14 -7.63 6.85
CA ASP A 55 -1.08 -7.74 5.39
C ASP A 55 -0.68 -9.13 4.88
N ASP A 56 -0.49 -10.14 5.75
CA ASP A 56 0.05 -11.44 5.35
C ASP A 56 -0.71 -12.63 5.97
N LEU A 57 -0.55 -13.77 5.34
CA LEU A 57 -0.96 -15.10 5.79
C LEU A 57 0.27 -15.97 6.08
N PRO A 58 0.19 -16.98 6.96
CA PRO A 58 -1.00 -17.44 7.72
C PRO A 58 -1.45 -16.48 8.81
N ASP A 59 -2.66 -16.74 9.38
CA ASP A 59 -3.23 -15.92 10.46
C ASP A 59 -2.25 -15.75 11.61
N PRO A 60 -1.97 -14.50 12.05
CA PRO A 60 -0.95 -14.21 13.06
C PRO A 60 -1.45 -14.49 14.48
N GLN A 61 -1.53 -15.78 14.87
CA GLN A 61 -2.01 -16.21 16.19
C GLN A 61 -1.28 -15.50 17.36
N TYR A 62 -0.01 -15.12 17.12
CA TYR A 62 0.78 -14.38 18.11
C TYR A 62 0.29 -12.94 18.36
N ASN A 63 -0.59 -12.41 17.49
CA ASN A 63 -1.23 -11.11 17.68
C ASN A 63 -2.52 -11.17 18.50
N GLU A 64 -3.02 -12.36 18.86
CA GLU A 64 -4.28 -12.54 19.59
C GLU A 64 -4.37 -11.67 20.85
N LEU A 65 -3.29 -11.57 21.63
CA LEU A 65 -3.27 -10.75 22.84
C LEU A 65 -3.55 -9.26 22.55
N TYR A 66 -3.02 -8.73 21.46
CA TYR A 66 -3.28 -7.33 21.06
C TYR A 66 -4.72 -7.14 20.62
N TYR A 67 -5.26 -8.11 19.88
CA TYR A 67 -6.65 -8.07 19.43
C TYR A 67 -7.60 -8.11 20.60
N ARG A 68 -7.41 -9.04 21.55
CA ARG A 68 -8.22 -9.15 22.79
C ARG A 68 -8.11 -7.96 23.71
N SER A 69 -7.02 -7.22 23.66
CA SER A 69 -6.81 -5.99 24.42
C SER A 69 -7.49 -4.77 23.80
N SER A 70 -8.23 -4.96 22.70
CA SER A 70 -8.95 -3.91 22.00
C SER A 70 -10.46 -4.15 22.09
N ASP A 71 -11.25 -3.07 22.18
CA ASP A 71 -12.71 -3.13 22.26
C ASP A 71 -13.34 -3.19 20.85
N LEU A 72 -12.65 -2.66 19.84
CA LEU A 72 -13.05 -2.72 18.43
C LEU A 72 -11.82 -2.95 17.55
N LEU A 73 -11.89 -3.92 16.65
CA LEU A 73 -10.93 -4.15 15.58
C LEU A 73 -11.47 -3.61 14.26
N MET A 74 -10.73 -2.69 13.66
CA MET A 74 -11.06 -2.09 12.36
C MET A 74 -10.10 -2.65 11.32
N ALA A 75 -10.58 -3.47 10.41
CA ALA A 75 -9.75 -4.17 9.43
C ALA A 75 -9.53 -3.30 8.18
N ILE A 76 -8.27 -3.14 7.78
CA ILE A 76 -7.88 -2.36 6.60
C ILE A 76 -8.28 -3.02 5.27
N SER A 77 -8.42 -4.34 5.26
CA SER A 77 -8.82 -5.14 4.10
C SER A 77 -9.78 -6.25 4.49
N LYS A 78 -10.49 -6.81 3.52
CA LYS A 78 -11.36 -7.98 3.72
C LYS A 78 -10.56 -9.18 4.22
N GLN A 79 -9.33 -9.37 3.72
CA GLN A 79 -8.43 -10.39 4.25
C GLN A 79 -8.13 -10.17 5.74
N THR A 80 -7.84 -8.93 6.15
CA THR A 80 -7.61 -8.59 7.56
C THR A 80 -8.85 -8.78 8.40
N TYR A 81 -10.05 -8.49 7.86
CA TYR A 81 -11.33 -8.76 8.52
C TYR A 81 -11.51 -10.26 8.77
N GLY A 82 -11.27 -11.09 7.77
CA GLY A 82 -11.31 -12.55 7.92
C GLY A 82 -10.32 -13.06 8.97
N ILE A 83 -9.08 -12.53 8.98
CA ILE A 83 -8.05 -12.86 9.98
C ILE A 83 -8.54 -12.52 11.40
N ASN A 84 -9.08 -11.30 11.61
CA ASN A 84 -9.59 -10.88 12.91
C ASN A 84 -10.63 -11.86 13.44
N ASN A 85 -11.60 -12.22 12.62
CA ASN A 85 -12.70 -13.10 13.00
C ASN A 85 -12.26 -14.56 13.21
N ARG A 86 -11.28 -15.06 12.45
CA ARG A 86 -10.74 -16.42 12.66
C ARG A 86 -9.89 -16.54 13.92
N ILE A 87 -9.19 -15.46 14.30
CA ILE A 87 -8.40 -15.43 15.55
C ILE A 87 -9.31 -15.24 16.76
N LEU A 88 -10.34 -14.40 16.64
CA LEU A 88 -11.26 -14.03 17.73
C LEU A 88 -12.67 -14.55 17.44
N HIS A 89 -12.79 -15.84 17.27
CA HIS A 89 -14.05 -16.53 16.95
C HIS A 89 -15.13 -16.43 18.05
N ASP A 90 -14.79 -15.90 19.21
CA ASP A 90 -15.67 -15.67 20.35
C ASP A 90 -16.04 -14.18 20.57
N TYR A 91 -15.69 -13.31 19.63
CA TYR A 91 -16.08 -11.91 19.66
C TYR A 91 -17.51 -11.73 19.13
N GLU A 92 -18.17 -10.68 19.61
CA GLU A 92 -19.45 -10.25 19.08
C GLU A 92 -19.26 -9.56 17.72
N ASP A 93 -20.23 -9.68 16.81
CA ASP A 93 -20.15 -9.17 15.44
C ASP A 93 -19.78 -7.67 15.37
N TRP A 94 -20.22 -6.88 16.35
CA TRP A 94 -19.92 -5.43 16.40
C TRP A 94 -18.48 -5.11 16.80
N GLN A 95 -17.71 -6.07 17.34
CA GLN A 95 -16.34 -5.86 17.80
C GLN A 95 -15.30 -5.95 16.67
N THR A 96 -15.72 -6.36 15.48
CA THR A 96 -14.89 -6.34 14.28
C THR A 96 -15.62 -5.61 13.16
N THR A 97 -14.89 -4.82 12.37
CA THR A 97 -15.48 -4.09 11.24
C THR A 97 -14.47 -3.91 10.12
N TYR A 98 -14.95 -3.84 8.88
CA TYR A 98 -14.14 -3.54 7.70
C TYR A 98 -14.12 -2.03 7.44
N VAL A 99 -12.95 -1.43 7.48
CA VAL A 99 -12.76 0.02 7.26
C VAL A 99 -11.55 0.23 6.34
N PRO A 100 -11.71 0.20 5.02
CA PRO A 100 -10.61 0.45 4.11
C PRO A 100 -10.13 1.90 4.17
N HIS A 101 -8.92 2.17 3.69
CA HIS A 101 -8.46 3.53 3.51
C HIS A 101 -9.28 4.29 2.47
N GLY A 102 -9.41 5.59 2.68
CA GLY A 102 -9.91 6.51 1.66
C GLY A 102 -8.77 7.19 0.91
N ILE A 103 -8.99 7.52 -0.37
CA ILE A 103 -8.11 8.35 -1.17
C ILE A 103 -8.75 9.71 -1.37
N SER A 104 -7.98 10.80 -1.16
CA SER A 104 -8.47 12.16 -1.29
C SER A 104 -8.63 12.55 -2.77
N SER A 105 -9.87 12.69 -3.23
CA SER A 105 -10.16 13.23 -4.57
C SER A 105 -9.79 14.71 -4.75
N ARG A 106 -9.39 15.40 -3.68
CA ARG A 106 -8.80 16.75 -3.77
C ARG A 106 -7.34 16.71 -4.18
N ARG A 107 -6.60 15.66 -3.76
CA ARG A 107 -5.19 15.44 -4.07
C ARG A 107 -5.04 14.72 -5.41
N TYR A 108 -5.79 13.65 -5.62
CA TYR A 108 -5.75 12.78 -6.78
C TYR A 108 -6.99 12.99 -7.64
N LYS A 109 -6.80 13.56 -8.81
CA LYS A 109 -7.85 13.86 -9.78
C LYS A 109 -7.30 13.68 -11.19
N LYS A 110 -8.16 13.36 -12.13
CA LYS A 110 -7.78 13.26 -13.54
C LYS A 110 -7.22 14.59 -14.03
N VAL A 111 -6.12 14.51 -14.77
CA VAL A 111 -5.46 15.60 -15.49
C VAL A 111 -5.34 15.15 -16.95
N GLU A 112 -5.72 16.01 -17.89
CA GLU A 112 -5.62 15.66 -19.30
C GLU A 112 -4.20 15.85 -19.83
N ASP A 113 -3.79 15.03 -20.79
CA ASP A 113 -2.42 15.03 -21.34
C ASP A 113 -1.99 16.36 -21.96
N ASN A 114 -2.95 17.15 -22.46
CA ASN A 114 -2.69 18.45 -23.08
C ASN A 114 -2.64 19.61 -22.07
N GLU A 115 -2.89 19.37 -20.78
CA GLU A 115 -2.75 20.42 -19.76
C GLU A 115 -1.29 20.85 -19.61
N THR A 116 -1.08 22.16 -19.43
CA THR A 116 0.27 22.76 -19.33
C THR A 116 1.15 22.09 -18.28
N ASP A 117 0.58 21.77 -17.11
CA ASP A 117 1.32 21.13 -16.04
C ASP A 117 1.74 19.70 -16.40
N MET A 118 0.90 18.94 -17.11
CA MET A 118 1.21 17.59 -17.57
C MET A 118 2.28 17.61 -18.66
N LEU A 119 2.19 18.52 -19.61
CA LEU A 119 3.21 18.69 -20.64
C LEU A 119 4.57 19.03 -20.03
N ALA A 120 4.60 19.99 -19.10
CA ALA A 120 5.83 20.37 -18.40
C ALA A 120 6.39 19.21 -17.53
N PHE A 121 5.53 18.41 -16.91
CA PHE A 121 5.92 17.22 -16.16
C PHE A 121 6.55 16.18 -17.08
N ASN A 122 5.89 15.83 -18.17
CA ASN A 122 6.38 14.83 -19.13
C ASN A 122 7.71 15.26 -19.75
N ASP A 123 7.88 16.54 -20.08
CA ASP A 123 9.14 17.07 -20.60
C ASP A 123 10.26 16.98 -19.56
N LYS A 124 10.00 17.45 -18.33
CA LYS A 124 10.98 17.39 -17.23
C LYS A 124 11.50 15.99 -16.95
N PHE A 125 10.62 14.98 -16.99
CA PHE A 125 10.96 13.60 -16.64
C PHE A 125 11.33 12.71 -17.82
N GLY A 126 11.32 13.26 -19.06
CA GLY A 126 11.67 12.53 -20.27
C GLY A 126 10.61 11.55 -20.74
N PHE A 127 9.33 11.88 -20.51
CA PHE A 127 8.19 11.03 -20.90
C PHE A 127 7.46 11.56 -22.14
N ALA A 128 7.81 12.74 -22.64
CA ALA A 128 7.06 13.43 -23.69
C ALA A 128 7.01 12.64 -25.02
N ASP A 129 8.07 11.90 -25.33
CA ASP A 129 8.20 11.07 -26.53
C ASP A 129 7.78 9.60 -26.33
N LYS A 130 7.37 9.21 -25.12
CA LYS A 130 7.01 7.84 -24.79
C LYS A 130 5.52 7.59 -24.98
N LYS A 131 5.17 6.53 -25.73
CA LYS A 131 3.80 6.14 -26.03
C LYS A 131 3.19 5.18 -24.99
N PHE A 132 4.04 4.46 -24.25
CA PHE A 132 3.59 3.55 -23.19
C PHE A 132 4.46 3.63 -21.95
N ARG A 133 3.85 3.97 -20.83
CA ARG A 133 4.50 4.33 -19.58
C ARG A 133 4.02 3.40 -18.45
N VAL A 134 4.92 2.56 -17.96
CA VAL A 134 4.65 1.62 -16.87
C VAL A 134 5.17 2.24 -15.56
N LEU A 135 4.31 2.48 -14.60
CA LEU A 135 4.66 3.09 -13.31
C LEU A 135 4.76 2.04 -12.20
N TYR A 136 5.87 2.05 -11.49
CA TYR A 136 6.03 1.43 -10.17
C TYR A 136 6.29 2.53 -9.13
N SER A 137 5.39 2.67 -8.13
CA SER A 137 5.50 3.62 -7.03
C SER A 137 5.32 2.92 -5.69
N ASN A 138 6.42 2.44 -5.12
CA ASN A 138 6.47 1.77 -3.82
C ASN A 138 7.87 1.94 -3.22
N ARG A 139 8.03 1.74 -1.91
CA ARG A 139 9.36 1.65 -1.33
C ARG A 139 10.15 0.48 -1.93
N ASN A 140 11.41 0.70 -2.27
CA ASN A 140 12.31 -0.34 -2.77
C ASN A 140 12.71 -1.28 -1.62
N ILE A 141 11.84 -2.23 -1.26
CA ILE A 141 12.09 -3.26 -0.25
C ILE A 141 11.67 -4.62 -0.78
N ARG A 142 12.23 -5.69 -0.19
CA ARG A 142 12.08 -7.06 -0.68
C ARG A 142 10.63 -7.48 -0.96
N ARG A 143 9.70 -7.25 -0.01
CA ARG A 143 8.29 -7.66 -0.17
C ARG A 143 7.53 -6.92 -1.28
N LYS A 144 8.05 -5.77 -1.74
CA LYS A 144 7.45 -4.99 -2.84
C LYS A 144 7.91 -5.44 -4.23
N MET A 145 8.81 -6.43 -4.30
CA MET A 145 9.21 -7.16 -5.50
C MET A 145 9.64 -6.26 -6.70
N PRO A 146 10.41 -5.16 -6.48
CA PRO A 146 10.77 -4.27 -7.60
C PRO A 146 11.64 -4.96 -8.66
N GLY A 147 12.44 -5.96 -8.29
CA GLY A 147 13.24 -6.74 -9.23
C GLY A 147 12.40 -7.57 -10.19
N ASP A 148 11.26 -8.10 -9.71
CA ASP A 148 10.34 -8.85 -10.58
C ASP A 148 9.60 -7.92 -11.54
N VAL A 149 9.34 -6.68 -11.15
CA VAL A 149 8.81 -5.66 -12.07
C VAL A 149 9.81 -5.36 -13.19
N VAL A 150 11.11 -5.27 -12.90
CA VAL A 150 12.17 -5.14 -13.94
C VAL A 150 12.11 -6.30 -14.91
N LEU A 151 12.03 -7.54 -14.40
CA LEU A 151 12.00 -8.74 -15.23
C LEU A 151 10.71 -8.83 -16.08
N ALA A 152 9.57 -8.52 -15.47
CA ALA A 152 8.28 -8.49 -16.18
C ALA A 152 8.27 -7.45 -17.30
N TYR A 153 8.78 -6.23 -17.02
CA TYR A 153 8.91 -5.19 -18.04
C TYR A 153 9.86 -5.61 -19.17
N LYS A 154 10.98 -6.26 -18.83
CA LYS A 154 11.89 -6.82 -19.84
C LYS A 154 11.16 -7.78 -20.79
N TYR A 155 10.44 -8.76 -20.24
CA TYR A 155 9.69 -9.72 -21.08
C TYR A 155 8.60 -9.06 -21.92
N PHE A 156 7.96 -8.02 -21.39
CA PHE A 156 6.99 -7.24 -22.14
C PHE A 156 7.65 -6.57 -23.35
N VAL A 157 8.75 -5.83 -23.15
CA VAL A 157 9.45 -5.11 -24.23
C VAL A 157 10.11 -6.08 -25.21
N ASP A 158 10.68 -7.22 -24.75
CA ASP A 158 11.22 -8.27 -25.63
C ASP A 158 10.18 -8.81 -26.61
N GLY A 159 8.91 -8.85 -26.18
CA GLY A 159 7.79 -9.32 -27.00
C GLY A 159 7.28 -8.32 -28.03
N LEU A 160 7.72 -7.05 -27.97
CA LEU A 160 7.33 -6.02 -28.93
C LEU A 160 8.19 -6.05 -30.20
N PRO A 161 7.66 -5.58 -31.36
CA PRO A 161 8.46 -5.23 -32.51
C PRO A 161 9.61 -4.28 -32.15
N GLU A 162 10.76 -4.41 -32.79
CA GLU A 162 11.97 -3.65 -32.42
C GLU A 162 11.74 -2.13 -32.49
N GLU A 163 10.99 -1.68 -33.47
CA GLU A 163 10.63 -0.27 -33.72
C GLU A 163 9.70 0.33 -32.64
N GLU A 164 9.01 -0.50 -31.81
CA GLU A 164 8.11 -0.04 -30.75
C GLU A 164 8.76 -0.03 -29.37
N ARG A 165 9.93 -0.66 -29.21
CA ARG A 165 10.59 -0.82 -27.90
C ARG A 165 10.99 0.51 -27.28
N ASP A 166 11.47 1.44 -28.10
CA ASP A 166 11.87 2.77 -27.66
C ASP A 166 10.69 3.67 -27.26
N ASP A 167 9.48 3.32 -27.69
CA ASP A 167 8.25 4.02 -27.31
C ASP A 167 7.83 3.74 -25.84
N CYS A 168 8.41 2.72 -25.21
CA CYS A 168 8.06 2.31 -23.87
C CYS A 168 9.04 2.85 -22.80
N VAL A 169 8.56 3.11 -21.59
CA VAL A 169 9.39 3.47 -20.43
C VAL A 169 8.88 2.83 -19.13
N LEU A 170 9.80 2.27 -18.34
CA LEU A 170 9.53 1.86 -16.96
C LEU A 170 9.90 3.00 -16.01
N ILE A 171 8.92 3.49 -15.26
CA ILE A 171 9.06 4.60 -14.32
C ILE A 171 9.13 4.04 -12.91
N PHE A 172 10.25 4.22 -12.23
CA PHE A 172 10.41 3.94 -10.82
C PHE A 172 10.28 5.22 -9.99
N HIS A 173 9.22 5.32 -9.18
CA HIS A 173 9.09 6.32 -8.14
C HIS A 173 9.43 5.68 -6.79
N CYS A 174 10.70 5.56 -6.51
CA CYS A 174 11.28 5.02 -5.27
C CYS A 174 12.74 5.43 -5.16
N GLN A 175 13.32 5.21 -3.99
CA GLN A 175 14.79 5.30 -3.88
C GLN A 175 15.42 4.21 -4.75
N PRO A 176 16.35 4.56 -5.66
CA PRO A 176 16.95 3.59 -6.57
C PRO A 176 17.70 2.46 -5.87
N SER A 177 18.24 2.72 -4.68
CA SER A 177 18.88 1.73 -3.81
C SER A 177 18.39 1.89 -2.37
N ASP A 178 18.02 0.79 -1.72
CA ASP A 178 17.58 0.75 -0.31
C ASP A 178 18.32 -0.40 0.39
N PRO A 179 18.85 -0.20 1.63
CA PRO A 179 19.53 -1.27 2.38
C PRO A 179 18.69 -2.52 2.61
N ASN A 180 17.35 -2.40 2.65
CA ASN A 180 16.40 -3.49 2.79
C ASN A 180 15.80 -3.96 1.45
N GLY A 181 16.34 -3.48 0.35
CA GLY A 181 15.87 -3.73 -1.00
C GLY A 181 16.98 -4.14 -1.94
N THR A 182 17.00 -3.51 -3.13
CA THR A 182 17.98 -3.84 -4.17
C THR A 182 18.57 -2.58 -4.81
N ASP A 183 19.70 -2.72 -5.48
CA ASP A 183 20.28 -1.69 -6.37
C ASP A 183 19.60 -1.80 -7.75
N LEU A 184 18.46 -1.13 -7.89
CA LEU A 184 17.67 -1.17 -9.12
C LEU A 184 18.42 -0.69 -10.37
N PRO A 185 19.20 0.42 -10.33
CA PRO A 185 20.01 0.80 -11.48
C PRO A 185 20.97 -0.29 -11.94
N ARG A 186 21.57 -1.03 -11.01
CA ARG A 186 22.46 -2.14 -11.37
C ARG A 186 21.71 -3.31 -11.98
N VAL A 187 20.55 -3.65 -11.42
CA VAL A 187 19.68 -4.71 -11.97
C VAL A 187 19.24 -4.35 -13.39
N CYS A 188 18.76 -3.12 -13.62
CA CYS A 188 18.33 -2.65 -14.93
C CYS A 188 19.47 -2.70 -15.94
N ARG A 189 20.66 -2.17 -15.62
CA ARG A 189 21.83 -2.23 -16.50
C ARG A 189 22.25 -3.65 -16.88
N HIS A 190 22.02 -4.60 -15.98
CA HIS A 190 22.38 -6.00 -16.23
C HIS A 190 21.36 -6.75 -17.07
N LEU A 191 20.06 -6.55 -16.79
CA LEU A 191 18.99 -7.32 -17.44
C LEU A 191 18.47 -6.69 -18.74
N MET A 192 18.51 -5.35 -18.83
CA MET A 192 17.90 -4.60 -19.95
C MET A 192 18.68 -3.30 -20.20
N PRO A 193 19.96 -3.38 -20.62
CA PRO A 193 20.84 -2.22 -20.78
C PRO A 193 20.35 -1.19 -21.81
N ASP A 194 19.57 -1.64 -22.79
CA ASP A 194 19.12 -0.84 -23.93
C ASP A 194 17.67 -0.36 -23.79
N TYR A 195 17.01 -0.61 -22.65
CA TYR A 195 15.61 -0.23 -22.45
C TYR A 195 15.47 1.03 -21.61
N ASN A 196 14.40 1.79 -21.87
CA ASN A 196 14.13 3.03 -21.18
C ASN A 196 13.65 2.79 -19.75
N VAL A 197 14.40 3.30 -18.77
CA VAL A 197 14.05 3.28 -17.35
C VAL A 197 14.30 4.66 -16.75
N ALA A 198 13.30 5.20 -16.07
CA ALA A 198 13.39 6.48 -15.38
C ALA A 198 13.27 6.30 -13.86
N PHE A 199 14.19 6.90 -13.13
CA PHE A 199 14.14 6.99 -11.67
C PHE A 199 13.77 8.42 -11.29
N THR A 200 12.52 8.67 -10.96
CA THR A 200 11.98 10.01 -10.74
C THR A 200 12.64 10.72 -9.55
N TYR A 201 13.04 9.98 -8.51
CA TYR A 201 13.82 10.53 -7.40
C TYR A 201 15.14 11.14 -7.87
N THR A 202 15.89 10.41 -8.70
CA THR A 202 17.18 10.89 -9.23
C THR A 202 16.98 12.11 -10.13
N ILE A 203 15.97 12.09 -11.00
CA ILE A 203 15.64 13.20 -11.91
C ILE A 203 15.19 14.45 -11.14
N ASN A 204 14.57 14.27 -9.98
CA ASN A 204 14.12 15.37 -9.09
C ASN A 204 15.13 15.70 -7.98
N ASP A 205 16.43 15.56 -8.25
CA ASP A 205 17.51 15.90 -7.31
C ASP A 205 17.37 15.21 -5.94
N ASN A 206 16.83 14.00 -5.91
CA ASN A 206 16.51 13.21 -4.73
C ASN A 206 15.52 13.89 -3.76
N GLN A 207 14.74 14.87 -4.24
CA GLN A 207 13.69 15.51 -3.45
C GLN A 207 12.40 14.70 -3.56
N PRO A 208 11.62 14.59 -2.46
CA PRO A 208 10.30 13.97 -2.50
C PRO A 208 9.35 14.78 -3.38
N PHE A 209 8.38 14.12 -3.96
CA PHE A 209 7.28 14.75 -4.67
C PHE A 209 6.26 15.34 -3.68
N ASP A 210 5.79 16.52 -3.97
CA ASP A 210 4.61 17.10 -3.34
C ASP A 210 3.31 16.48 -3.92
N ASP A 211 2.17 16.86 -3.38
CA ASP A 211 0.88 16.34 -3.79
C ASP A 211 0.57 16.59 -5.28
N LYS A 212 1.02 17.73 -5.81
CA LYS A 212 0.81 18.08 -7.23
C LYS A 212 1.63 17.15 -8.14
N LEU A 213 2.92 16.99 -7.84
CA LEU A 213 3.80 16.12 -8.61
C LEU A 213 3.38 14.64 -8.51
N MET A 214 2.90 14.19 -7.32
CA MET A 214 2.35 12.84 -7.16
C MET A 214 1.10 12.64 -8.03
N ASN A 215 0.18 13.60 -8.05
CA ASN A 215 -0.99 13.53 -8.92
C ASN A 215 -0.59 13.45 -10.41
N LEU A 216 0.34 14.29 -10.86
CA LEU A 216 0.85 14.26 -12.25
C LEU A 216 1.53 12.94 -12.58
N LEU A 217 2.31 12.38 -11.65
CA LEU A 217 2.98 11.09 -11.83
C LEU A 217 1.98 9.95 -12.12
N PHE A 218 0.92 9.84 -11.33
CA PHE A 218 -0.09 8.80 -11.57
C PHE A 218 -0.86 9.03 -12.87
N ASN A 219 -1.20 10.28 -13.20
CA ASN A 219 -1.85 10.62 -14.47
C ASN A 219 -0.94 10.42 -15.67
N SER A 220 0.39 10.52 -15.54
CA SER A 220 1.32 10.33 -16.65
C SER A 220 1.49 8.87 -17.06
N ALA A 221 1.02 7.92 -16.26
CA ALA A 221 1.20 6.49 -16.50
C ALA A 221 0.02 5.88 -17.25
N ASP A 222 0.32 4.97 -18.18
CA ASP A 222 -0.69 4.17 -18.89
C ASP A 222 -1.10 2.95 -18.07
N VAL A 223 -0.21 2.48 -17.18
CA VAL A 223 -0.49 1.39 -16.24
C VAL A 223 0.37 1.52 -15.00
N TYR A 224 -0.23 1.27 -13.84
CA TYR A 224 0.47 1.15 -12.55
C TYR A 224 0.65 -0.32 -12.18
N VAL A 225 1.86 -0.68 -11.74
CA VAL A 225 2.20 -2.08 -11.39
C VAL A 225 2.57 -2.19 -9.91
N ASN A 226 1.95 -3.13 -9.19
CA ASN A 226 2.28 -3.46 -7.80
C ASN A 226 2.35 -4.97 -7.59
N MET A 227 3.57 -5.51 -7.59
CA MET A 227 3.85 -6.94 -7.45
C MET A 227 4.14 -7.35 -6.00
N ALA A 228 3.72 -6.53 -5.01
CA ALA A 228 3.96 -6.83 -3.60
C ALA A 228 3.48 -8.25 -3.22
N SER A 229 4.31 -8.98 -2.46
CA SER A 229 3.93 -10.32 -1.95
C SER A 229 2.85 -10.22 -0.87
N ASN A 230 2.79 -9.09 -0.17
CA ASN A 230 1.79 -8.77 0.83
C ASN A 230 1.58 -7.25 0.92
N GLU A 231 0.32 -6.85 1.10
CA GLU A 231 -0.10 -5.45 1.08
C GLU A 231 -1.36 -5.25 1.93
N GLY A 232 -1.28 -4.40 2.97
CA GLY A 232 -2.42 -4.11 3.83
C GLY A 232 -3.59 -3.47 3.09
N PHE A 233 -3.32 -2.41 2.32
CA PHE A 233 -4.32 -1.74 1.47
C PHE A 233 -3.84 -1.53 0.05
N GLY A 234 -2.63 -0.98 -0.14
CA GLY A 234 -2.11 -0.62 -1.46
C GLY A 234 -2.48 0.80 -1.89
N LEU A 235 -2.02 1.80 -1.13
CA LEU A 235 -2.32 3.21 -1.41
C LEU A 235 -2.01 3.60 -2.86
N GLY A 236 -0.84 3.25 -3.39
CA GLY A 236 -0.46 3.59 -4.77
C GLY A 236 -1.40 3.01 -5.83
N SER A 237 -1.94 1.82 -5.63
CA SER A 237 -2.94 1.23 -6.54
C SER A 237 -4.27 2.00 -6.48
N ALA A 238 -4.71 2.38 -5.30
CA ALA A 238 -5.94 3.17 -5.12
C ALA A 238 -5.77 4.61 -5.65
N GLU A 239 -4.59 5.21 -5.49
CA GLU A 239 -4.24 6.52 -6.06
C GLU A 239 -4.27 6.47 -7.60
N ALA A 240 -3.69 5.42 -8.21
CA ALA A 240 -3.76 5.17 -9.64
C ALA A 240 -5.21 5.06 -10.14
N LEU A 241 -6.02 4.22 -9.50
CA LEU A 241 -7.45 4.05 -9.84
C LEU A 241 -8.23 5.36 -9.70
N THR A 242 -7.91 6.19 -8.68
CA THR A 242 -8.59 7.47 -8.45
C THR A 242 -8.38 8.47 -9.59
N VAL A 243 -7.23 8.41 -10.26
CA VAL A 243 -6.96 9.25 -11.45
C VAL A 243 -7.35 8.57 -12.77
N GLY A 244 -7.84 7.33 -12.72
CA GLY A 244 -8.26 6.56 -13.89
C GLY A 244 -7.14 5.74 -14.56
N THR A 245 -5.99 5.62 -13.92
CA THR A 245 -4.88 4.77 -14.41
C THR A 245 -5.13 3.30 -14.07
N PRO A 246 -5.13 2.40 -15.06
CA PRO A 246 -5.29 0.96 -14.85
C PRO A 246 -4.20 0.38 -13.94
N ILE A 247 -4.52 -0.70 -13.22
CA ILE A 247 -3.58 -1.38 -12.33
C ILE A 247 -3.32 -2.82 -12.75
N ILE A 248 -2.08 -3.28 -12.57
CA ILE A 248 -1.69 -4.70 -12.59
C ILE A 248 -1.11 -5.00 -11.21
N VAL A 249 -1.78 -5.87 -10.46
CA VAL A 249 -1.41 -6.12 -9.06
C VAL A 249 -1.40 -7.61 -8.74
N ASN A 250 -0.60 -7.99 -7.76
CA ASN A 250 -0.65 -9.33 -7.19
C ASN A 250 -1.90 -9.51 -6.32
N MET A 251 -2.48 -10.70 -6.33
CA MET A 251 -3.71 -11.03 -5.58
C MET A 251 -3.39 -11.31 -4.11
N THR A 252 -3.23 -10.24 -3.33
CA THR A 252 -2.88 -10.33 -1.91
C THR A 252 -3.46 -9.16 -1.12
N GLY A 253 -3.85 -9.40 0.15
CA GLY A 253 -4.32 -8.39 1.08
C GLY A 253 -5.34 -7.42 0.48
N GLY A 254 -5.16 -6.14 0.72
CA GLY A 254 -6.06 -5.09 0.23
C GLY A 254 -6.03 -4.85 -1.28
N LEU A 255 -5.03 -5.36 -2.01
CA LEU A 255 -5.04 -5.31 -3.48
C LEU A 255 -6.20 -6.13 -4.07
N GLN A 256 -6.60 -7.21 -3.41
CA GLN A 256 -7.78 -8.01 -3.78
C GLN A 256 -9.06 -7.18 -3.74
N ASP A 257 -9.21 -6.35 -2.70
CA ASP A 257 -10.39 -5.49 -2.53
C ASP A 257 -10.51 -4.48 -3.68
N GLN A 258 -9.38 -3.96 -4.14
CA GLN A 258 -9.34 -2.99 -5.25
C GLN A 258 -9.59 -3.63 -6.61
N CYS A 259 -9.26 -4.91 -6.79
CA CYS A 259 -9.55 -5.66 -8.01
C CYS A 259 -11.03 -6.09 -8.12
N GLY A 260 -11.78 -6.08 -7.01
CA GLY A 260 -13.17 -6.47 -7.01
C GLY A 260 -13.38 -7.93 -7.35
N ILE A 261 -12.79 -8.85 -6.56
CA ILE A 261 -12.93 -10.30 -6.76
C ILE A 261 -14.39 -10.70 -6.63
N ARG A 262 -14.78 -11.65 -7.47
CA ARG A 262 -16.14 -12.18 -7.56
C ARG A 262 -16.17 -13.67 -7.32
N ASP A 263 -17.33 -14.15 -6.82
CA ASP A 263 -17.66 -15.56 -6.75
C ASP A 263 -18.00 -16.15 -8.14
N ASP A 264 -18.31 -17.43 -8.20
CA ASP A 264 -18.67 -18.15 -9.43
C ASP A 264 -20.00 -17.64 -10.02
N GLU A 265 -20.86 -17.02 -9.22
CA GLU A 265 -22.14 -16.40 -9.60
C GLU A 265 -21.93 -14.95 -10.09
N GLY A 266 -20.75 -14.39 -9.96
CA GLY A 266 -20.41 -13.04 -10.40
C GLY A 266 -20.67 -11.94 -9.36
N ASN A 267 -21.00 -12.26 -8.11
CA ASN A 267 -21.17 -11.31 -7.02
C ASN A 267 -19.80 -10.91 -6.45
N LEU A 268 -19.65 -9.64 -6.04
CA LEU A 268 -18.45 -9.21 -5.32
C LEU A 268 -18.34 -9.92 -3.98
N LEU A 269 -17.16 -10.47 -3.68
CA LEU A 269 -16.89 -11.03 -2.36
C LEU A 269 -17.04 -9.97 -1.27
N THR A 270 -17.75 -10.33 -0.22
CA THR A 270 -17.96 -9.51 0.99
C THR A 270 -16.83 -9.70 2.00
N PRO A 271 -16.70 -8.88 3.06
CA PRO A 271 -15.75 -9.15 4.14
C PRO A 271 -15.99 -10.50 4.82
N GLU A 272 -17.26 -10.91 4.96
CA GLU A 272 -17.68 -12.17 5.61
C GLU A 272 -17.20 -13.39 4.83
N ASP A 273 -17.19 -13.36 3.50
CA ASP A 273 -16.68 -14.44 2.65
C ASP A 273 -15.20 -14.75 2.97
N TYR A 274 -14.42 -13.75 3.35
CA TYR A 274 -13.00 -13.93 3.72
C TYR A 274 -12.80 -14.66 5.07
N ILE A 275 -13.84 -14.78 5.89
CA ILE A 275 -13.79 -15.62 7.11
C ILE A 275 -13.72 -17.08 6.70
N GLU A 276 -14.54 -17.48 5.73
CA GLU A 276 -14.66 -18.86 5.25
C GLU A 276 -13.50 -19.27 4.33
N LEU A 277 -13.00 -18.36 3.51
CA LEU A 277 -11.88 -18.61 2.60
C LEU A 277 -10.61 -19.09 3.32
N GLY A 278 -10.43 -18.72 4.58
CA GLY A 278 -9.36 -19.19 5.42
C GLY A 278 -7.95 -18.78 4.94
N SER A 279 -6.94 -19.34 5.60
CA SER A 279 -5.52 -19.02 5.33
C SER A 279 -4.95 -19.69 4.08
N ASN A 280 -5.69 -20.58 3.43
CA ASN A 280 -5.23 -21.34 2.26
C ASN A 280 -5.64 -20.71 0.92
N HIS A 281 -6.40 -19.63 0.95
CA HIS A 281 -6.81 -18.94 -0.26
C HIS A 281 -5.71 -17.95 -0.70
N ARG A 282 -5.03 -18.31 -1.79
CA ARG A 282 -4.05 -17.47 -2.50
C ARG A 282 -4.40 -17.39 -3.96
#